data_dbf6ee44657c054f9478ca220856d3fc
#
_entry.id   dbf6ee44657c054f9478ca220856d3fc
#
_cell.length_a   1.000
_cell.length_b   1.000
_cell.length_c   1.000
_cell.angle_alpha   90.00
_cell.angle_beta   90.00
_cell.angle_gamma   90.00
#
_symmetry.space_group_name_H-M   'P 1'
#
loop_
_entity.id
_entity.type
_entity.pdbx_description
1 polymer ?
#
loop_
_entity_poly.entity_id
_entity_poly.type
_entity_poly.pdbx_seq_one_letter_code
_entity_poly.pdbx_strand_id
1 'polypeptide(L)'
;MKGNSMMEQTIITFYTRKGCPLCDKAKSTLLELNKDYDFILEEIDIESSDELTEQYGLMIPVVQIDGVEAGFGVINKFDVSNRLQEKKAHLNS
;
A
#
# COMPACT_ATOMS: atom_id res chain seq x y z
N MET A 1 0.00 16.79 -21.58
CA MET A 1 0.00 16.31 -21.26
C MET A 1 -0.63 15.98 -20.32
N LYS A 2 -1.29 15.93 -20.09
CA LYS A 2 -1.93 15.71 -19.29
C LYS A 2 -2.35 14.41 -19.05
N GLY A 3 -2.77 13.52 -19.78
CA GLY A 3 -2.98 12.12 -19.59
C GLY A 3 -1.87 11.49 -18.82
N ASN A 4 -0.72 12.06 -18.92
CA ASN A 4 0.46 11.56 -18.24
C ASN A 4 0.31 11.64 -16.73
N SER A 5 -0.30 12.69 -16.22
CA SER A 5 -0.50 12.82 -14.79
C SER A 5 -1.31 11.67 -14.23
N MET A 6 -2.33 11.27 -14.94
CA MET A 6 -3.18 10.17 -14.50
C MET A 6 -2.43 8.86 -14.50
N MET A 7 -1.58 8.66 -15.49
CA MET A 7 -0.80 7.43 -15.59
C MET A 7 0.24 7.33 -14.50
N GLU A 8 0.66 8.47 -13.97
CA GLU A 8 1.67 8.51 -12.94
C GLU A 8 1.12 8.38 -11.54
N GLN A 9 -0.20 8.40 -11.41
CA GLN A 9 -0.81 8.32 -10.09
C GLN A 9 -0.57 6.95 -9.48
N THR A 10 -0.05 6.96 -8.26
CA THR A 10 0.28 5.75 -7.54
C THR A 10 -0.93 5.27 -6.75
N ILE A 11 -1.17 3.97 -6.79
CA ILE A 11 -2.21 3.35 -6.00
C ILE A 11 -1.57 2.38 -5.02
N ILE A 12 -1.81 2.59 -3.73
CA ILE A 12 -1.36 1.65 -2.71
C ILE A 12 -2.57 0.87 -2.25
N THR A 13 -2.51 -0.45 -2.41
CA THR A 13 -3.55 -1.36 -1.95
C THR A 13 -3.13 -1.95 -0.63
N PHE A 14 -3.99 -1.84 0.36
CA PHE A 14 -3.71 -2.26 1.72
C PHE A 14 -4.73 -3.30 2.15
N TYR A 15 -4.28 -4.55 2.28
CA TYR A 15 -5.14 -5.65 2.72
C TYR A 15 -5.08 -5.74 4.23
N THR A 16 -6.23 -5.71 4.86
CA THR A 16 -6.33 -5.60 6.31
C THR A 16 -7.51 -6.41 6.84
N ARG A 17 -7.66 -6.44 8.15
CA ARG A 17 -8.78 -7.10 8.82
C ARG A 17 -9.03 -6.39 10.14
N LYS A 18 -10.28 -6.42 10.61
CA LYS A 18 -10.61 -5.83 11.90
C LYS A 18 -9.91 -6.56 13.02
N GLY A 19 -9.55 -5.84 14.07
CA GLY A 19 -8.93 -6.43 15.24
C GLY A 19 -7.49 -6.84 15.06
N CYS A 20 -6.82 -6.26 14.09
CA CYS A 20 -5.41 -6.58 13.81
C CYS A 20 -4.53 -5.41 14.22
N PRO A 21 -3.78 -5.53 15.31
CA PRO A 21 -2.92 -4.42 15.77
C PRO A 21 -1.85 -4.04 14.75
N LEU A 22 -1.28 -5.01 14.05
CA LEU A 22 -0.28 -4.73 13.03
C LEU A 22 -0.90 -3.99 11.84
N CYS A 23 -2.15 -4.29 11.54
CA CYS A 23 -2.87 -3.58 10.49
C CYS A 23 -3.10 -2.13 10.87
N ASP A 24 -3.44 -1.88 12.14
CA ASP A 24 -3.63 -0.51 12.62
C ASP A 24 -2.35 0.29 12.51
N LYS A 25 -1.23 -0.32 12.86
CA LYS A 25 0.07 0.34 12.75
C LYS A 25 0.41 0.63 11.30
N ALA A 26 0.15 -0.34 10.44
CA ALA A 26 0.43 -0.19 9.01
C ALA A 26 -0.39 0.96 8.43
N LYS A 27 -1.65 1.05 8.83
CA LYS A 27 -2.51 2.12 8.34
C LYS A 27 -1.97 3.49 8.75
N SER A 28 -1.53 3.62 10.01
CA SER A 28 -0.95 4.88 10.49
C SER A 28 0.28 5.25 9.67
N THR A 29 1.11 4.26 9.38
CA THR A 29 2.32 4.48 8.58
C THR A 29 1.97 4.98 7.18
N LEU A 30 0.97 4.34 6.56
CA LEU A 30 0.57 4.71 5.21
C LEU A 30 -0.06 6.10 5.16
N LEU A 31 -0.86 6.43 6.17
CA LEU A 31 -1.48 7.75 6.23
C LEU A 31 -0.42 8.83 6.42
N GLU A 32 0.61 8.53 7.20
CA GLU A 32 1.73 9.44 7.39
C GLU A 32 2.47 9.68 6.09
N LEU A 33 2.74 8.59 5.37
CA LEU A 33 3.43 8.69 4.09
C LEU A 33 2.62 9.45 3.05
N ASN A 34 1.30 9.38 3.14
CA ASN A 34 0.45 10.06 2.18
C ASN A 34 0.54 11.58 2.29
N LYS A 35 1.08 12.09 3.37
CA LYS A 35 1.32 13.52 3.52
C LYS A 35 2.52 13.96 2.68
N ASP A 36 3.47 13.06 2.50
CA ASP A 36 4.71 13.36 1.78
C ASP A 36 4.69 12.88 0.34
N TYR A 37 3.93 11.83 0.08
CA TYR A 37 3.84 11.22 -1.25
C TYR A 37 2.39 11.16 -1.67
N ASP A 38 2.13 11.60 -2.88
CA ASP A 38 0.76 11.66 -3.40
C ASP A 38 0.37 10.30 -3.96
N PHE A 39 -0.50 9.59 -3.27
CA PHE A 39 -1.01 8.32 -3.75
C PHE A 39 -2.45 8.11 -3.28
N ILE A 40 -3.14 7.22 -3.98
CA ILE A 40 -4.48 6.79 -3.57
C ILE A 40 -4.31 5.56 -2.70
N LEU A 41 -4.90 5.59 -1.52
CA LEU A 41 -4.86 4.44 -0.60
C LEU A 41 -6.17 3.68 -0.70
N GLU A 42 -6.09 2.43 -1.15
CA GLU A 42 -7.24 1.53 -1.21
C GLU A 42 -7.14 0.52 -0.09
N GLU A 43 -8.03 0.62 0.86
CA GLU A 43 -8.06 -0.30 2.00
C GLU A 43 -9.07 -1.40 1.70
N ILE A 44 -8.62 -2.65 1.75
CA ILE A 44 -9.46 -3.80 1.45
C ILE A 44 -9.52 -4.72 2.65
N ASP A 45 -10.73 -4.98 3.13
CA ASP A 45 -10.96 -5.92 4.22
C ASP A 45 -10.97 -7.33 3.64
N ILE A 46 -10.02 -8.16 4.04
CA ILE A 46 -9.93 -9.51 3.46
C ILE A 46 -11.11 -10.38 3.86
N GLU A 47 -11.83 -10.03 4.91
CA GLU A 47 -13.01 -10.78 5.32
C GLU A 47 -14.21 -10.52 4.41
N SER A 48 -14.09 -9.58 3.49
CA SER A 48 -15.13 -9.33 2.49
C SER A 48 -15.22 -10.45 1.45
N SER A 49 -14.23 -11.35 1.44
CA SER A 49 -14.16 -12.43 0.46
C SER A 49 -13.42 -13.62 1.05
N ASP A 50 -13.98 -14.82 0.87
CA ASP A 50 -13.32 -16.05 1.32
C ASP A 50 -11.99 -16.23 0.60
N GLU A 51 -11.96 -15.85 -0.66
CA GLU A 51 -10.77 -15.95 -1.48
C GLU A 51 -9.63 -15.10 -0.92
N LEU A 52 -9.95 -13.87 -0.54
CA LEU A 52 -8.96 -12.96 0.04
C LEU A 52 -8.47 -13.44 1.39
N THR A 53 -9.40 -13.95 2.21
CA THR A 53 -9.05 -14.50 3.51
C THR A 53 -8.08 -15.67 3.36
N GLU A 54 -8.35 -16.53 2.40
CA GLU A 54 -7.50 -17.69 2.15
C GLU A 54 -6.12 -17.26 1.66
N GLN A 55 -6.09 -16.29 0.77
CA GLN A 55 -4.86 -15.83 0.16
C GLN A 55 -3.97 -15.03 1.12
N TYR A 56 -4.57 -14.13 1.89
CA TYR A 56 -3.81 -13.18 2.69
C TYR A 56 -3.96 -13.34 4.20
N GLY A 57 -4.80 -14.24 4.66
CA GLY A 57 -5.14 -14.34 6.08
C GLY A 57 -3.97 -14.49 7.04
N LEU A 58 -2.90 -15.12 6.60
CA LEU A 58 -1.71 -15.32 7.42
C LEU A 58 -0.63 -14.29 7.14
N MET A 59 -0.87 -13.39 6.20
CA MET A 59 0.13 -12.43 5.77
C MET A 59 -0.19 -10.98 6.14
N ILE A 60 -1.43 -10.71 6.50
CA ILE A 60 -1.86 -9.32 6.74
C ILE A 60 -1.08 -8.67 7.88
N PRO A 61 -0.85 -7.35 7.78
CA PRO A 61 -1.23 -6.47 6.68
C PRO A 61 -0.37 -6.68 5.45
N VAL A 62 -0.97 -6.56 4.27
CA VAL A 62 -0.22 -6.64 3.00
C VAL A 62 -0.35 -5.31 2.28
N VAL A 63 0.77 -4.79 1.80
CA VAL A 63 0.81 -3.53 1.08
C VAL A 63 1.34 -3.77 -0.32
N GLN A 64 0.60 -3.29 -1.32
CA GLN A 64 1.03 -3.35 -2.71
C GLN A 64 1.08 -1.94 -3.28
N ILE A 65 2.11 -1.67 -4.04
CA ILE A 65 2.24 -0.41 -4.76
C ILE A 65 2.06 -0.71 -6.24
N ASP A 66 0.99 -0.17 -6.82
CA ASP A 66 0.64 -0.42 -8.22
C ASP A 66 0.60 -1.92 -8.53
N GLY A 67 0.06 -2.70 -7.61
CA GLY A 67 -0.11 -4.13 -7.80
C GLY A 67 1.10 -4.99 -7.45
N VAL A 68 2.20 -4.37 -7.06
CA VAL A 68 3.43 -5.09 -6.70
C VAL A 68 3.61 -5.07 -5.19
N GLU A 69 3.80 -6.24 -4.60
CA GLU A 69 3.94 -6.33 -3.14
C GLU A 69 5.13 -5.52 -2.65
N ALA A 70 4.88 -4.68 -1.66
CA ALA A 70 5.90 -3.83 -1.06
C ALA A 70 6.19 -4.20 0.39
N GLY A 71 5.36 -5.05 0.99
CA GLY A 71 5.58 -5.50 2.36
C GLY A 71 4.39 -6.27 2.89
N PHE A 72 4.63 -7.07 3.92
CA PHE A 72 3.55 -7.77 4.61
C PHE A 72 3.96 -8.03 6.06
N GLY A 73 2.96 -8.26 6.91
CA GLY A 73 3.20 -8.50 8.34
C GLY A 73 3.51 -7.20 9.05
N VAL A 74 4.79 -6.86 9.16
CA VAL A 74 5.22 -5.60 9.72
C VAL A 74 5.55 -4.66 8.58
N ILE A 75 4.84 -3.54 8.49
CA ILE A 75 5.04 -2.59 7.41
C ILE A 75 6.01 -1.51 7.88
N ASN A 76 7.12 -1.42 7.19
CA ASN A 76 8.19 -0.50 7.50
C ASN A 76 8.07 0.76 6.66
N LYS A 77 7.93 1.90 7.34
CA LYS A 77 7.78 3.18 6.67
C LYS A 77 8.92 3.45 5.69
N PHE A 78 10.12 3.12 6.10
CA PHE A 78 11.31 3.37 5.31
C PHE A 78 11.30 2.56 4.00
N ASP A 79 10.90 1.29 4.09
CA ASP A 79 10.85 0.43 2.90
C ASP A 79 9.82 0.92 1.91
N VAL A 80 8.64 1.30 2.40
CA VAL A 80 7.58 1.81 1.53
C VAL A 80 8.01 3.13 0.91
N SER A 81 8.60 3.98 1.71
CA SER A 81 9.10 5.27 1.25
C SER A 81 10.13 5.10 0.14
N ASN A 82 11.05 4.16 0.30
CA ASN A 82 12.05 3.88 -0.73
C ASN A 82 11.42 3.46 -2.05
N ARG A 83 10.39 2.61 -1.96
CA ARG A 83 9.70 2.16 -3.17
C ARG A 83 9.01 3.33 -3.87
N LEU A 84 8.41 4.22 -3.09
CA LEU A 84 7.76 5.39 -3.65
C LEU A 84 8.77 6.34 -4.29
N GLN A 85 9.92 6.50 -3.67
CA GLN A 85 10.98 7.34 -4.21
C GLN A 85 11.54 6.76 -5.50
N GLU A 86 11.72 5.45 -5.56
CA GLU A 86 12.21 4.79 -6.75
C GLU A 86 11.27 5.01 -7.92
N LYS A 87 9.98 4.89 -7.67
CA LYS A 87 8.98 5.12 -8.70
C LYS A 87 9.04 6.55 -9.20
N LYS A 88 9.13 7.50 -8.27
CA LYS A 88 9.19 8.92 -8.63
C LYS A 88 10.43 9.23 -9.45
N ALA A 89 11.57 8.70 -9.03
CA ALA A 89 12.82 8.93 -9.75
C ALA A 89 12.76 8.34 -11.15
N HIS A 90 12.18 7.15 -11.26
CA HIS A 90 12.02 6.48 -12.55
C HIS A 90 11.14 7.29 -13.49
N LEU A 91 10.05 7.82 -12.97
CA LEU A 91 9.12 8.61 -13.78
C LEU A 91 9.76 9.93 -14.22
N ASN A 92 10.68 10.45 -13.44
CA ASN A 92 11.33 11.71 -13.74
C ASN A 92 12.51 11.55 -14.72
N SER A 93 12.92 10.34 -14.93
CA SER A 93 14.01 10.12 -15.84
C SER A 93 13.50 9.80 -17.24
#